data_87ba0f21556cbcb993bf9db3fb5bc406
#
_entry.id   87ba0f21556cbcb993bf9db3fb5bc406
#
_cell.length_a   1.000
_cell.length_b   1.000
_cell.length_c   1.000
_cell.angle_alpha   90.00
_cell.angle_beta   90.00
_cell.angle_gamma   90.00
#
_symmetry.space_group_name_H-M   'P 1'
#
loop_
_entity.id
_entity.type
_entity.pdbx_description
1 polymer ?
#
loop_
_entity_poly.entity_id
_entity_poly.type
_entity_poly.pdbx_seq_one_letter_code
_entity_poly.pdbx_strand_id
1 'polypeptide(L)'
;LDQPGGRMLFPKGENWCVFQVMGSEGLVVREHFMVIRGLKAEKTADGFTLSFEKLFLEAVRTKNGSWLRLNEGELKETVHDLGLGAEEYRKICRTEKEIRTRFKNSPLFQTKLP
;
A
#
# COMPACT_ATOMS: atom_id res chain seq x y z
N LEU A 1 -7.33 -9.45 -2.77
CA LEU A 1 -8.72 -9.01 -2.80
C LEU A 1 -9.00 -8.27 -4.09
N ASP A 2 -9.65 -8.96 -5.03
CA ASP A 2 -9.95 -8.38 -6.33
C ASP A 2 -11.27 -7.62 -6.29
N GLN A 3 -11.25 -6.41 -6.84
CA GLN A 3 -12.44 -5.61 -7.02
C GLN A 3 -12.47 -5.16 -8.48
N PRO A 4 -13.64 -4.78 -9.01
CA PRO A 4 -13.69 -4.21 -10.35
C PRO A 4 -12.71 -3.04 -10.47
N GLY A 5 -11.73 -3.15 -11.36
CA GLY A 5 -10.73 -2.13 -11.61
C GLY A 5 -9.57 -2.08 -10.63
N GLY A 6 -9.48 -3.01 -9.66
CA GLY A 6 -8.39 -2.96 -8.70
C GLY A 6 -8.09 -4.27 -8.00
N ARG A 7 -6.92 -4.33 -7.36
CA ARG A 7 -6.47 -5.51 -6.62
C ARG A 7 -5.52 -5.10 -5.51
N MET A 8 -5.65 -5.77 -4.34
CA MET A 8 -4.75 -5.58 -3.21
C MET A 8 -3.70 -6.70 -3.16
N LEU A 9 -2.45 -6.32 -2.94
CA LEU A 9 -1.35 -7.26 -2.73
C LEU A 9 -0.79 -7.06 -1.32
N PHE A 10 -0.62 -8.15 -0.58
CA PHE A 10 -0.06 -8.14 0.77
C PHE A 10 1.21 -8.99 0.80
N PRO A 11 2.39 -8.38 0.57
CA PRO A 11 3.64 -9.14 0.61
C PRO A 11 3.88 -9.74 1.99
N LYS A 12 4.24 -11.01 2.03
CA LYS A 12 4.44 -11.73 3.28
C LYS A 12 5.58 -11.13 4.09
N GLY A 13 5.31 -10.91 5.39
CA GLY A 13 6.31 -10.39 6.31
C GLY A 13 6.57 -8.90 6.23
N GLU A 14 5.88 -8.19 5.36
CA GLU A 14 6.06 -6.76 5.18
C GLU A 14 4.99 -5.96 5.94
N ASN A 15 5.34 -4.72 6.31
CA ASN A 15 4.42 -3.81 6.97
C ASN A 15 3.82 -2.81 5.98
N TRP A 16 3.65 -3.23 4.74
CA TRP A 16 3.07 -2.41 3.68
C TRP A 16 2.27 -3.30 2.74
N CYS A 17 1.36 -2.67 2.01
CA CYS A 17 0.59 -3.35 0.97
C CYS A 17 0.47 -2.44 -0.25
N VAL A 18 -0.02 -3.01 -1.34
CA VAL A 18 -0.15 -2.30 -2.60
C VAL A 18 -1.58 -2.46 -3.11
N PHE A 19 -2.21 -1.35 -3.47
CA PHE A 19 -3.46 -1.37 -4.23
C PHE A 19 -3.13 -1.06 -5.68
N GLN A 20 -3.41 -2.01 -6.57
CA GLN A 20 -3.18 -1.86 -8.00
C GLN A 20 -4.45 -1.42 -8.69
N VAL A 21 -4.34 -0.36 -9.48
CA VAL A 21 -5.46 0.09 -10.33
C VAL A 21 -5.26 -0.50 -11.72
N MET A 22 -6.29 -1.19 -12.20
CA MET A 22 -6.26 -1.85 -13.50
C MET A 22 -6.92 -0.99 -14.57
N GLY A 23 -6.32 -0.99 -15.75
CA GLY A 23 -6.94 -0.41 -16.93
C GLY A 23 -7.94 -1.36 -17.57
N SER A 24 -8.57 -0.92 -18.65
CA SER A 24 -9.63 -1.67 -19.36
C SER A 24 -9.16 -3.01 -19.91
N GLU A 25 -7.86 -3.17 -20.12
CA GLU A 25 -7.30 -4.41 -20.66
C GLU A 25 -6.75 -5.35 -19.58
N GLY A 26 -7.03 -5.06 -18.30
CA GLY A 26 -6.53 -5.85 -17.19
C GLY A 26 -5.05 -5.64 -16.89
N LEU A 27 -4.45 -4.59 -17.42
CA LEU A 27 -3.07 -4.22 -17.14
C LEU A 27 -3.01 -3.21 -16.01
N VAL A 28 -2.01 -3.33 -15.14
CA VAL A 28 -1.81 -2.39 -14.04
C VAL A 28 -1.38 -1.05 -14.61
N VAL A 29 -2.08 0.03 -14.24
CA VAL A 29 -1.77 1.39 -14.71
C VAL A 29 -1.15 2.25 -13.61
N ARG A 30 -1.42 1.94 -12.33
CA ARG A 30 -0.76 2.59 -11.22
C ARG A 30 -0.85 1.71 -9.97
N GLU A 31 0.03 1.99 -9.02
CA GLU A 31 0.09 1.27 -7.75
C GLU A 31 0.15 2.25 -6.60
N HIS A 32 -0.67 2.02 -5.57
CA HIS A 32 -0.70 2.78 -4.34
C HIS A 32 -0.07 1.95 -3.23
N PHE A 33 1.09 2.40 -2.73
CA PHE A 33 1.78 1.75 -1.63
C PHE A 33 1.35 2.39 -0.31
N MET A 34 0.95 1.56 0.63
CA MET A 34 0.49 2.02 1.94
C MET A 34 1.24 1.30 3.04
N VAL A 35 1.67 2.06 4.05
CA VAL A 35 2.22 1.45 5.27
C VAL A 35 1.05 1.07 6.15
N ILE A 36 1.07 -0.16 6.65
CA ILE A 36 -0.02 -0.72 7.45
C ILE A 36 0.53 -1.38 8.72
N ARG A 37 -0.36 -1.64 9.68
CA ARG A 37 -0.04 -2.47 10.83
C ARG A 37 -1.24 -3.33 11.20
N GLY A 38 -1.00 -4.40 11.96
CA GLY A 38 -2.06 -5.23 12.50
C GLY A 38 -2.83 -6.01 11.45
N LEU A 39 -2.17 -6.44 10.38
CA LEU A 39 -2.81 -7.26 9.36
C LEU A 39 -3.26 -8.57 9.97
N LYS A 40 -4.55 -8.85 9.87
CA LYS A 40 -5.16 -10.09 10.35
C LYS A 40 -6.05 -10.69 9.28
N ALA A 41 -6.00 -12.00 9.17
CA ALA A 41 -6.91 -12.75 8.31
C ALA A 41 -7.79 -13.62 9.19
N GLU A 42 -9.10 -13.47 9.07
CA GLU A 42 -10.07 -14.27 9.81
C GLU A 42 -10.89 -15.10 8.84
N LYS A 43 -11.00 -16.39 9.15
CA LYS A 43 -11.82 -17.28 8.33
C LYS A 43 -13.29 -17.03 8.63
N THR A 44 -14.07 -16.83 7.57
CA THR A 44 -15.52 -16.66 7.66
C THR A 44 -16.22 -17.76 6.89
N ALA A 45 -17.54 -17.82 6.98
CA ALA A 45 -18.33 -18.81 6.23
C ALA A 45 -18.13 -18.70 4.73
N ASP A 46 -17.87 -17.49 4.22
CA ASP A 46 -17.75 -17.21 2.79
C ASP A 46 -16.30 -17.00 2.32
N GLY A 47 -15.30 -17.28 3.17
CA GLY A 47 -13.91 -17.10 2.82
C GLY A 47 -13.09 -16.50 3.95
N PHE A 48 -12.38 -15.41 3.67
CA PHE A 48 -11.53 -14.73 4.65
C PHE A 48 -11.86 -13.25 4.69
N THR A 49 -11.79 -12.70 5.90
CA THR A 49 -11.85 -11.26 6.11
C THR A 49 -10.45 -10.77 6.48
N LEU A 50 -9.94 -9.77 5.75
CA LEU A 50 -8.68 -9.13 6.05
C LEU A 50 -8.94 -7.80 6.72
N SER A 51 -8.23 -7.54 7.82
CA SER A 51 -8.31 -6.26 8.52
C SER A 51 -6.91 -5.74 8.83
N PHE A 52 -6.75 -4.44 8.78
CA PHE A 52 -5.49 -3.76 9.07
C PHE A 52 -5.74 -2.28 9.33
N GLU A 53 -4.77 -1.62 9.98
CA GLU A 53 -4.79 -0.18 10.11
C GLU A 53 -3.88 0.43 9.06
N LYS A 54 -4.42 1.38 8.29
CA LYS A 54 -3.65 2.16 7.33
C LYS A 54 -3.01 3.34 8.06
N LEU A 55 -1.71 3.51 7.91
CA LEU A 55 -0.95 4.59 8.55
C LEU A 55 -0.70 5.76 7.60
N PHE A 56 -1.67 6.10 6.83
CA PHE A 56 -1.81 7.31 5.97
C PHE A 56 -0.61 7.81 5.18
N LEU A 57 0.45 7.05 5.06
CA LEU A 57 1.51 7.43 4.13
C LEU A 57 1.31 6.63 2.85
N GLU A 58 0.92 7.33 1.82
CA GLU A 58 0.61 6.70 0.55
C GLU A 58 1.54 7.23 -0.54
N ALA A 59 2.30 6.33 -1.15
CA ALA A 59 3.13 6.64 -2.29
C ALA A 59 2.50 5.97 -3.51
N VAL A 60 2.36 6.72 -4.59
CA VAL A 60 1.74 6.22 -5.81
C VAL A 60 2.77 6.24 -6.92
N ARG A 61 2.94 5.13 -7.60
CA ARG A 61 3.74 5.09 -8.81
C ARG A 61 2.87 4.81 -10.02
N THR A 62 3.23 5.42 -11.13
CA THR A 62 2.48 5.29 -12.36
C THR A 62 3.26 4.45 -13.37
N LYS A 63 2.59 4.05 -14.42
CA LYS A 63 3.12 3.25 -15.51
C LYS A 63 4.36 3.88 -16.15
N ASN A 64 4.47 5.21 -16.16
CA ASN A 64 5.61 5.92 -16.76
C ASN A 64 6.76 6.15 -15.79
N GLY A 65 6.70 5.57 -14.59
CA GLY A 65 7.77 5.67 -13.60
C GLY A 65 7.70 6.85 -12.66
N SER A 66 6.65 7.67 -12.76
CA SER A 66 6.46 8.80 -11.85
C SER A 66 6.03 8.33 -10.45
N TRP A 67 6.58 8.98 -9.42
CA TRP A 67 6.20 8.74 -8.04
C TRP A 67 5.59 9.99 -7.44
N LEU A 68 4.46 9.82 -6.77
CA LEU A 68 3.77 10.88 -6.05
C LEU A 68 3.54 10.43 -4.62
N ARG A 69 3.65 11.36 -3.67
CA ARG A 69 3.32 11.10 -2.28
C ARG A 69 1.99 11.78 -1.97
N LEU A 70 1.01 10.99 -1.54
CA LEU A 70 -0.30 11.48 -1.18
C LEU A 70 -0.44 11.52 0.34
N ASN A 71 -1.36 12.35 0.82
CA ASN A 71 -1.76 12.43 2.22
C ASN A 71 -0.62 12.73 3.20
N GLU A 72 0.41 13.45 2.75
CA GLU A 72 1.56 13.79 3.60
C GLU A 72 1.16 14.61 4.83
N GLY A 73 0.24 15.55 4.68
CA GLY A 73 -0.26 16.35 5.79
C GLY A 73 -1.08 15.53 6.78
N GLU A 74 -1.77 14.51 6.31
CA GLU A 74 -2.60 13.66 7.16
C GLU A 74 -1.79 12.72 8.05
N LEU A 75 -0.54 12.45 7.69
CA LEU A 75 0.32 11.59 8.51
C LEU A 75 0.51 12.18 9.91
N LYS A 76 0.71 13.48 10.02
CA LYS A 76 0.89 14.15 11.32
C LYS A 76 -0.37 14.05 12.17
N GLU A 77 -1.53 14.21 11.56
CA GLU A 77 -2.81 14.06 12.24
C GLU A 77 -3.02 12.63 12.72
N THR A 78 -2.69 11.66 11.88
CA THR A 78 -2.80 10.25 12.24
C THR A 78 -1.88 9.88 13.40
N VAL A 79 -0.65 10.38 13.37
CA VAL A 79 0.30 10.18 14.47
C VAL A 79 -0.29 10.69 15.78
N HIS A 80 -0.90 11.85 15.75
CA HIS A 80 -1.55 12.43 16.92
C HIS A 80 -2.76 11.61 17.36
N ASP A 81 -3.66 11.29 16.43
CA ASP A 81 -4.93 10.61 16.72
C ASP A 81 -4.75 9.18 17.22
N LEU A 82 -3.76 8.47 16.68
CA LEU A 82 -3.47 7.09 17.09
C LEU A 82 -2.47 6.99 18.23
N GLY A 83 -1.97 8.13 18.72
CA GLY A 83 -1.00 8.14 19.80
C GLY A 83 0.33 7.48 19.41
N LEU A 84 0.74 7.59 18.17
CA LEU A 84 1.99 7.01 17.70
C LEU A 84 3.19 7.78 18.24
N GLY A 85 4.20 7.06 18.71
CA GLY A 85 5.43 7.67 19.18
C GLY A 85 6.35 8.09 18.04
N ALA A 86 7.40 8.84 18.40
CA ALA A 86 8.39 9.30 17.42
C ALA A 86 9.06 8.14 16.69
N GLU A 87 9.27 7.02 17.38
CA GLU A 87 9.83 5.80 16.80
C GLU A 87 8.94 5.24 15.70
N GLU A 88 7.65 5.15 15.95
CA GLU A 88 6.69 4.64 14.98
C GLU A 88 6.59 5.56 13.77
N TYR A 89 6.60 6.87 14.00
CA TYR A 89 6.62 7.85 12.91
C TYR A 89 7.84 7.66 12.02
N ARG A 90 9.03 7.52 12.62
CA ARG A 90 10.26 7.31 11.88
C ARG A 90 10.24 5.99 11.11
N LYS A 91 9.64 4.95 11.71
CA LYS A 91 9.49 3.65 11.05
C LYS A 91 8.62 3.75 9.80
N ILE A 92 7.50 4.49 9.88
CA ILE A 92 6.62 4.72 8.73
C ILE A 92 7.38 5.41 7.61
N CYS A 93 8.09 6.49 7.91
CA CYS A 93 8.85 7.24 6.93
C CYS A 93 9.98 6.40 6.33
N ARG A 94 10.64 5.59 7.15
CA ARG A 94 11.69 4.69 6.69
C ARG A 94 11.15 3.63 5.73
N THR A 95 10.01 3.05 6.06
CA THR A 95 9.35 2.04 5.22
C THR A 95 9.00 2.63 3.86
N GLU A 96 8.43 3.83 3.83
CA GLU A 96 8.10 4.51 2.58
C GLU A 96 9.34 4.76 1.74
N LYS A 97 10.42 5.22 2.37
CA LYS A 97 11.68 5.46 1.67
C LYS A 97 12.28 4.18 1.10
N GLU A 98 12.22 3.09 1.87
CA GLU A 98 12.68 1.78 1.41
C GLU A 98 11.89 1.29 0.20
N ILE A 99 10.57 1.45 0.22
CA ILE A 99 9.71 1.08 -0.89
C ILE A 99 10.11 1.85 -2.16
N ARG A 100 10.26 3.17 -2.04
CA ARG A 100 10.62 4.00 -3.18
C ARG A 100 12.00 3.67 -3.71
N THR A 101 12.96 3.43 -2.84
CA THR A 101 14.32 3.06 -3.22
C THR A 101 14.35 1.69 -3.90
N ARG A 102 13.65 0.72 -3.31
CA ARG A 102 13.61 -0.66 -3.81
C ARG A 102 12.96 -0.76 -5.20
N PHE A 103 11.89 0.00 -5.42
CA PHE A 103 11.12 -0.10 -6.66
C PHE A 103 11.32 1.07 -7.62
N LYS A 104 12.29 1.93 -7.37
CA LYS A 104 12.51 3.16 -8.13
C LYS A 104 12.61 2.95 -9.63
N ASN A 105 13.34 1.94 -10.06
CA ASN A 105 13.57 1.67 -11.47
C ASN A 105 12.93 0.36 -11.94
N SER A 106 12.05 -0.22 -11.13
CA SER A 106 11.39 -1.45 -11.52
C SER A 106 10.03 -1.15 -12.17
N PRO A 107 9.56 -2.01 -13.07
CA PRO A 107 8.23 -1.85 -13.64
C PRO A 107 7.17 -2.13 -12.57
N LEU A 108 5.93 -1.71 -12.85
CA LEU A 108 4.79 -2.07 -12.03
C LEU A 108 4.72 -3.59 -11.91
N PHE A 109 4.18 -4.08 -10.79
CA PHE A 109 4.04 -5.52 -10.59
C PHE A 109 3.08 -6.07 -11.65
N GLN A 110 3.68 -6.68 -12.68
CA GLN A 110 2.94 -7.15 -13.85
C GLN A 110 2.25 -8.47 -13.56
N THR A 111 1.09 -8.41 -12.93
CA THR A 111 0.27 -9.60 -12.89
C THR A 111 -0.93 -9.37 -13.79
N LYS A 112 -0.93 -10.04 -14.94
CA LYS A 112 -2.10 -10.12 -15.76
C LYS A 112 -3.17 -10.88 -14.99
N LEU A 113 -4.35 -10.32 -14.90
CA LEU A 113 -5.50 -11.10 -14.47
C LEU A 113 -5.77 -12.16 -15.53
N PRO A 114 -6.02 -13.42 -15.10
CA PRO A 114 -6.35 -14.47 -16.05
C PRO A 114 -7.65 -14.21 -16.78
#